data_352add55acc38e08b4a24d0ef8306602
#
_entry.id   352add55acc38e08b4a24d0ef8306602
#
_cell.length_a   1.000
_cell.length_b   1.000
_cell.length_c   1.000
_cell.angle_alpha   90.00
_cell.angle_beta   90.00
_cell.angle_gamma   90.00
#
_symmetry.space_group_name_H-M   'P 1'
#
loop_
_entity.id
_entity.type
_entity.pdbx_description
1 polymer ?
#
loop_
_entity_poly.entity_id
_entity_poly.type
_entity_poly.pdbx_seq_one_letter_code
_entity_poly.pdbx_strand_id
1 'polypeptide(L)'
;GSPALSGARAFAPVLPSPSADADDAGGERDDGLDAPAGSLMGMGARIADEIPFERVQPDCRVSARIMRDFAGLVLPRGASVDGPVREALLAFSFQLTIGNMDEAYKAVRAIKSTSVWENMAKMCVKTRRVDVAEVCLGNMGHVRGAVAVREAAAEPEPEARIAMLAIQLGLVDDAARLYTQCGRHDLLLRLHQAAGRWSDALALARDKDRLRLAATYHEYAKHLEACGDLAGAISAYESAGTHVANVPRLLYGAGQLTELKAYIDGAAHADLDVWWAKLCESTGGYDEALEYYARANDQLARVRVLCFCDRLDDAAEILSLIHI
;
A
#
# COMPACT_ATOMS: atom_id res chain seq x y z
N GLY A 1 -8.58 38.34 -8.12
CA GLY A 1 -7.52 37.45 -8.57
C GLY A 1 -7.19 36.43 -7.50
N SER A 2 -7.84 35.27 -7.52
CA SER A 2 -7.48 34.15 -6.62
C SER A 2 -6.50 33.24 -7.37
N PRO A 3 -5.40 32.77 -6.76
CA PRO A 3 -4.55 31.76 -7.37
C PRO A 3 -5.17 30.37 -7.22
N ALA A 4 -5.26 29.69 -8.34
CA ALA A 4 -5.71 28.32 -8.45
C ALA A 4 -4.81 27.37 -7.64
N LEU A 5 -5.39 26.58 -6.75
CA LEU A 5 -4.76 25.45 -6.11
C LEU A 5 -4.56 24.33 -7.15
N SER A 6 -3.33 24.19 -7.60
CA SER A 6 -2.86 23.09 -8.45
C SER A 6 -3.00 21.77 -7.70
N GLY A 7 -3.72 20.82 -8.32
CA GLY A 7 -4.07 19.53 -7.74
C GLY A 7 -2.85 18.66 -7.42
N ALA A 8 -2.78 18.24 -6.20
CA ALA A 8 -1.96 17.12 -5.77
C ALA A 8 -2.53 15.84 -6.39
N ARG A 9 -1.90 15.36 -7.46
CA ARG A 9 -2.17 14.02 -8.00
C ARG A 9 -1.72 12.98 -6.97
N ALA A 10 -2.66 12.23 -6.44
CA ALA A 10 -2.41 11.10 -5.57
C ALA A 10 -1.54 10.06 -6.31
N PHE A 11 -0.32 9.87 -5.82
CA PHE A 11 0.52 8.75 -6.20
C PHE A 11 -0.01 7.48 -5.53
N ALA A 12 -0.76 6.66 -6.27
CA ALA A 12 -1.01 5.29 -5.88
C ALA A 12 0.12 4.42 -6.45
N PRO A 13 0.91 3.72 -5.62
CA PRO A 13 1.82 2.70 -6.12
C PRO A 13 0.98 1.55 -6.65
N VAL A 14 1.10 1.26 -7.95
CA VAL A 14 0.56 0.05 -8.55
C VAL A 14 1.48 -1.09 -8.14
N LEU A 15 1.08 -1.84 -7.13
CA LEU A 15 1.70 -3.13 -6.82
C LEU A 15 1.29 -4.14 -7.88
N PRO A 16 2.18 -5.05 -8.32
CA PRO A 16 1.81 -6.13 -9.20
C PRO A 16 0.79 -7.04 -8.50
N SER A 17 -0.27 -7.39 -9.20
CA SER A 17 -1.28 -8.35 -8.77
C SER A 17 -0.61 -9.68 -8.44
N PRO A 18 -1.00 -10.38 -7.36
CA PRO A 18 -0.55 -11.74 -7.13
C PRO A 18 -1.13 -12.63 -8.23
N SER A 19 -0.27 -13.25 -9.01
CA SER A 19 -0.64 -14.31 -9.93
C SER A 19 -1.19 -15.48 -9.11
N ALA A 20 -2.46 -15.80 -9.36
CA ALA A 20 -3.06 -17.04 -8.93
C ALA A 20 -2.47 -18.18 -9.77
N ASP A 21 -1.55 -18.94 -9.19
CA ASP A 21 -1.26 -20.32 -9.55
C ASP A 21 -0.72 -20.99 -8.29
N ALA A 22 -1.64 -21.61 -7.57
CA ALA A 22 -1.37 -22.59 -6.55
C ALA A 22 -2.09 -23.84 -6.98
N ASP A 23 -1.34 -24.85 -7.33
CA ASP A 23 -1.69 -26.25 -7.11
C ASP A 23 -0.42 -27.11 -7.32
N ASP A 24 -0.07 -27.82 -6.36
CA ASP A 24 -0.02 -29.24 -6.13
C ASP A 24 1.24 -29.72 -5.35
N ALA A 25 0.92 -30.29 -4.24
CA ALA A 25 1.43 -31.46 -3.52
C ALA A 25 2.86 -31.95 -3.69
N GLY A 26 3.46 -32.24 -2.56
CA GLY A 26 4.53 -33.20 -2.46
C GLY A 26 5.42 -32.97 -1.22
N GLY A 27 5.06 -33.62 -0.10
CA GLY A 27 5.85 -33.56 1.11
C GLY A 27 7.17 -34.30 0.96
N GLU A 28 8.19 -33.74 1.59
CA GLU A 28 9.25 -34.52 2.19
C GLU A 28 9.85 -33.73 3.36
N ARG A 29 9.92 -34.41 4.49
CA ARG A 29 10.54 -33.94 5.71
C ARG A 29 12.04 -33.89 5.49
N ASP A 30 12.69 -32.80 5.84
CA ASP A 30 14.09 -32.88 6.19
C ASP A 30 14.38 -31.99 7.40
N ASP A 31 15.16 -32.59 8.30
CA ASP A 31 15.40 -32.17 9.65
C ASP A 31 16.23 -30.88 9.74
N GLY A 32 15.95 -30.14 10.80
CA GLY A 32 16.52 -28.84 11.09
C GLY A 32 18.03 -28.76 11.16
N LEU A 33 18.50 -27.62 10.79
CA LEU A 33 19.70 -26.97 11.34
C LEU A 33 19.52 -25.46 11.22
N ASP A 34 18.95 -24.90 12.25
CA ASP A 34 18.99 -23.45 12.52
C ASP A 34 20.46 -23.02 12.67
N ALA A 35 20.97 -22.33 11.66
CA ALA A 35 22.21 -21.56 11.79
C ALA A 35 21.85 -20.07 11.78
N PRO A 36 22.24 -19.30 12.80
CA PRO A 36 21.87 -17.89 12.88
C PRO A 36 22.55 -17.09 11.76
N ALA A 37 21.73 -16.35 11.00
CA ALA A 37 22.13 -15.47 9.89
C ALA A 37 23.02 -14.26 10.32
N GLY A 38 23.56 -14.28 11.52
CA GLY A 38 24.33 -13.16 12.11
C GLY A 38 25.85 -13.26 11.99
N SER A 39 26.41 -14.40 11.55
CA SER A 39 27.85 -14.62 11.69
C SER A 39 28.71 -14.42 10.43
N LEU A 40 28.12 -14.22 9.26
CA LEU A 40 28.90 -14.06 8.01
C LEU A 40 29.42 -12.63 7.77
N MET A 41 28.84 -11.63 8.41
CA MET A 41 29.29 -10.22 8.30
C MET A 41 30.62 -9.95 9.05
N GLY A 42 30.90 -10.71 10.10
CA GLY A 42 32.12 -10.50 10.91
C GLY A 42 33.40 -11.15 10.37
N MET A 43 33.25 -12.18 9.51
CA MET A 43 34.43 -12.86 8.97
C MET A 43 34.97 -12.22 7.68
N GLY A 44 34.09 -11.60 6.87
CA GLY A 44 34.51 -10.90 5.66
C GLY A 44 35.36 -9.65 5.92
N ALA A 45 35.03 -8.90 6.97
CA ALA A 45 35.73 -7.67 7.34
C ALA A 45 37.17 -7.92 7.83
N ARG A 46 37.40 -9.04 8.55
CA ARG A 46 38.74 -9.36 9.09
C ARG A 46 39.70 -9.91 8.03
N ILE A 47 39.18 -10.53 6.97
CA ILE A 47 40.00 -11.07 5.89
C ILE A 47 40.40 -9.96 4.92
N ALA A 48 39.60 -8.91 4.79
CA ALA A 48 39.88 -7.80 3.87
C ALA A 48 41.06 -6.91 4.31
N ASP A 49 41.31 -6.81 5.62
CA ASP A 49 42.40 -5.98 6.16
C ASP A 49 43.79 -6.64 6.05
N GLU A 50 43.86 -7.97 5.87
CA GLU A 50 45.14 -8.70 5.93
C GLU A 50 45.66 -9.23 4.60
N ILE A 51 44.83 -9.31 3.51
CA ILE A 51 45.24 -9.92 2.25
C ILE A 51 44.80 -9.07 1.05
N PRO A 52 45.76 -8.59 0.19
CA PRO A 52 45.38 -7.86 -1.02
C PRO A 52 44.54 -8.77 -1.95
N PHE A 53 43.49 -8.21 -2.51
CA PHE A 53 42.51 -8.90 -3.39
C PHE A 53 43.17 -9.71 -4.52
N GLU A 54 44.28 -9.27 -5.06
CA GLU A 54 45.02 -9.95 -6.13
C GLU A 54 45.56 -11.34 -5.75
N ARG A 55 45.65 -11.65 -4.44
CA ARG A 55 46.14 -12.96 -3.95
C ARG A 55 45.04 -13.92 -3.48
N VAL A 56 43.80 -13.43 -3.35
CA VAL A 56 42.67 -14.28 -2.95
C VAL A 56 42.06 -14.89 -4.22
N GLN A 57 42.46 -16.08 -4.60
CA GLN A 57 41.65 -16.88 -5.52
C GLN A 57 40.46 -17.39 -4.74
N PRO A 58 39.21 -16.99 -5.11
CA PRO A 58 38.02 -17.48 -4.43
C PRO A 58 38.00 -19.02 -4.57
N ASP A 59 37.80 -19.71 -3.47
CA ASP A 59 37.60 -21.16 -3.47
C ASP A 59 36.52 -21.53 -4.51
N CYS A 60 36.74 -22.62 -5.25
CA CYS A 60 35.80 -23.08 -6.28
C CYS A 60 34.37 -23.23 -5.78
N ARG A 61 34.18 -23.55 -4.49
CA ARG A 61 32.88 -23.66 -3.84
C ARG A 61 32.20 -22.32 -3.68
N VAL A 62 32.93 -21.27 -3.27
CA VAL A 62 32.41 -19.89 -3.14
C VAL A 62 32.08 -19.35 -4.51
N SER A 63 32.93 -19.52 -5.50
CA SER A 63 32.67 -19.14 -6.89
C SER A 63 31.42 -19.83 -7.45
N ALA A 64 31.27 -21.14 -7.20
CA ALA A 64 30.11 -21.92 -7.65
C ALA A 64 28.81 -21.45 -6.97
N ARG A 65 28.85 -21.03 -5.68
CA ARG A 65 27.71 -20.49 -4.98
C ARG A 65 27.31 -19.13 -5.53
N ILE A 66 28.25 -18.20 -5.67
CA ILE A 66 28.03 -16.88 -6.28
C ILE A 66 27.46 -17.04 -7.69
N MET A 67 28.05 -17.91 -8.51
CA MET A 67 27.56 -18.15 -9.87
C MET A 67 26.17 -18.79 -9.89
N ARG A 68 25.79 -19.59 -8.91
CA ARG A 68 24.45 -20.14 -8.78
C ARG A 68 23.43 -19.05 -8.43
N ASP A 69 23.77 -18.18 -7.48
CA ASP A 69 22.92 -17.07 -7.07
C ASP A 69 22.65 -16.08 -8.22
N PHE A 70 23.60 -15.95 -9.14
CA PHE A 70 23.49 -15.11 -10.33
C PHE A 70 23.17 -15.88 -11.64
N ALA A 71 23.15 -17.21 -11.64
CA ALA A 71 22.96 -18.00 -12.86
C ALA A 71 21.60 -17.79 -13.54
N GLY A 72 20.55 -17.53 -12.76
CA GLY A 72 19.23 -17.17 -13.30
C GLY A 72 19.17 -15.76 -13.90
N LEU A 73 20.18 -14.94 -13.64
CA LEU A 73 20.21 -13.51 -13.96
C LEU A 73 21.00 -13.20 -15.24
N VAL A 74 21.97 -14.04 -15.60
CA VAL A 74 22.95 -13.77 -16.67
C VAL A 74 22.82 -14.72 -17.85
N LEU A 75 22.18 -15.88 -17.68
CA LEU A 75 22.20 -16.94 -18.68
C LEU A 75 20.81 -17.42 -19.09
N PRO A 76 20.48 -17.41 -20.40
CA PRO A 76 19.52 -18.36 -20.92
C PRO A 76 20.06 -19.78 -20.65
N ARG A 77 19.19 -20.72 -20.23
CA ARG A 77 19.55 -22.10 -19.92
C ARG A 77 20.44 -22.68 -21.02
N GLY A 78 21.70 -22.97 -20.69
CA GLY A 78 22.66 -23.66 -21.58
C GLY A 78 23.79 -22.81 -22.16
N ALA A 79 23.87 -21.49 -21.90
CA ALA A 79 25.00 -20.68 -22.33
C ALA A 79 26.15 -20.69 -21.29
N SER A 80 27.40 -20.86 -21.73
CA SER A 80 28.58 -20.69 -20.87
C SER A 80 28.80 -19.19 -20.60
N VAL A 81 29.13 -18.83 -19.36
CA VAL A 81 29.47 -17.43 -18.98
C VAL A 81 30.83 -17.11 -19.58
N ASP A 82 30.91 -16.02 -20.34
CA ASP A 82 32.20 -15.50 -20.81
C ASP A 82 33.14 -15.23 -19.63
N GLY A 83 34.42 -15.57 -19.77
CA GLY A 83 35.40 -15.37 -18.71
C GLY A 83 35.39 -14.00 -18.07
N PRO A 84 35.39 -12.89 -18.84
CA PRO A 84 35.39 -11.55 -18.29
C PRO A 84 34.10 -11.19 -17.52
N VAL A 85 32.95 -11.73 -17.93
CA VAL A 85 31.68 -11.53 -17.19
C VAL A 85 31.69 -12.27 -15.86
N ARG A 86 32.26 -13.45 -15.83
CA ARG A 86 32.44 -14.23 -14.60
C ARG A 86 33.34 -13.51 -13.59
N GLU A 87 34.47 -12.99 -14.04
CA GLU A 87 35.37 -12.19 -13.18
C GLU A 87 34.69 -10.93 -12.67
N ALA A 88 33.98 -10.23 -13.53
CA ALA A 88 33.22 -9.06 -13.14
C ALA A 88 32.14 -9.35 -12.08
N LEU A 89 31.41 -10.48 -12.19
CA LEU A 89 30.44 -10.94 -11.19
C LEU A 89 31.09 -11.28 -9.85
N LEU A 90 32.24 -11.94 -9.87
CA LEU A 90 32.98 -12.27 -8.66
C LEU A 90 33.52 -11.01 -7.99
N ALA A 91 34.12 -10.11 -8.76
CA ALA A 91 34.57 -8.81 -8.26
C ALA A 91 33.40 -8.00 -7.67
N PHE A 92 32.27 -7.93 -8.37
CA PHE A 92 31.07 -7.25 -7.88
C PHE A 92 30.60 -7.82 -6.55
N SER A 93 30.43 -9.16 -6.45
CA SER A 93 29.98 -9.81 -5.21
C SER A 93 30.94 -9.58 -4.06
N PHE A 94 32.25 -9.62 -4.33
CA PHE A 94 33.28 -9.38 -3.34
C PHE A 94 33.24 -7.93 -2.83
N GLN A 95 33.19 -6.95 -3.74
CA GLN A 95 33.14 -5.54 -3.38
C GLN A 95 31.84 -5.18 -2.62
N LEU A 96 30.70 -5.81 -2.99
CA LEU A 96 29.46 -5.67 -2.21
C LEU A 96 29.61 -6.20 -0.78
N THR A 97 30.30 -7.32 -0.59
CA THR A 97 30.49 -7.93 0.73
C THR A 97 31.36 -7.03 1.63
N ILE A 98 32.35 -6.36 1.05
CA ILE A 98 33.21 -5.40 1.75
C ILE A 98 32.47 -4.06 1.99
N GLY A 99 31.46 -3.74 1.20
CA GLY A 99 30.74 -2.46 1.24
C GLY A 99 31.37 -1.36 0.39
N ASN A 100 32.31 -1.72 -0.50
CA ASN A 100 32.94 -0.77 -1.42
C ASN A 100 32.06 -0.58 -2.66
N MET A 101 31.12 0.35 -2.60
CA MET A 101 30.13 0.60 -3.63
C MET A 101 30.72 1.15 -4.93
N ASP A 102 31.81 1.90 -4.87
CA ASP A 102 32.42 2.55 -6.04
C ASP A 102 33.11 1.51 -6.95
N GLU A 103 33.82 0.56 -6.37
CA GLU A 103 34.42 -0.54 -7.11
C GLU A 103 33.36 -1.55 -7.57
N ALA A 104 32.34 -1.83 -6.76
CA ALA A 104 31.21 -2.64 -7.17
C ALA A 104 30.50 -2.01 -8.39
N TYR A 105 30.32 -0.71 -8.41
CA TYR A 105 29.74 0.02 -9.54
C TYR A 105 30.58 -0.09 -10.81
N LYS A 106 31.92 0.00 -10.71
CA LYS A 106 32.82 -0.19 -11.85
C LYS A 106 32.70 -1.61 -12.43
N ALA A 107 32.66 -2.62 -11.56
CA ALA A 107 32.50 -4.01 -11.97
C ALA A 107 31.14 -4.26 -12.69
N VAL A 108 30.05 -3.68 -12.18
CA VAL A 108 28.70 -3.84 -12.77
C VAL A 108 28.62 -3.21 -14.15
N ARG A 109 29.33 -2.14 -14.44
CA ARG A 109 29.34 -1.51 -15.78
C ARG A 109 29.76 -2.45 -16.89
N ALA A 110 30.58 -3.46 -16.58
CA ALA A 110 30.98 -4.49 -17.51
C ALA A 110 29.88 -5.56 -17.73
N ILE A 111 28.88 -5.62 -16.83
CA ILE A 111 27.82 -6.62 -16.83
C ILE A 111 26.53 -5.99 -17.36
N LYS A 112 26.09 -6.40 -18.54
CA LYS A 112 24.86 -5.91 -19.15
C LYS A 112 23.65 -6.74 -18.68
N SER A 113 23.42 -6.81 -17.36
CA SER A 113 22.29 -7.53 -16.78
C SER A 113 21.48 -6.64 -15.86
N THR A 114 20.17 -6.51 -16.11
CA THR A 114 19.24 -5.74 -15.30
C THR A 114 19.18 -6.22 -13.86
N SER A 115 19.25 -7.52 -13.64
CA SER A 115 19.15 -8.14 -12.32
C SER A 115 20.38 -7.85 -11.43
N VAL A 116 21.55 -7.69 -12.02
CA VAL A 116 22.76 -7.29 -11.28
C VAL A 116 22.63 -5.83 -10.84
N TRP A 117 22.10 -4.95 -11.69
CA TRP A 117 21.77 -3.58 -11.33
C TRP A 117 20.71 -3.50 -10.23
N GLU A 118 19.71 -4.38 -10.27
CA GLU A 118 18.69 -4.48 -9.23
C GLU A 118 19.30 -4.87 -7.87
N ASN A 119 20.15 -5.88 -7.84
CA ASN A 119 20.86 -6.26 -6.62
C ASN A 119 21.74 -5.13 -6.08
N MET A 120 22.43 -4.41 -6.95
CA MET A 120 23.19 -3.23 -6.55
C MET A 120 22.28 -2.14 -5.98
N ALA A 121 21.13 -1.85 -6.61
CA ALA A 121 20.17 -0.90 -6.10
C ALA A 121 19.63 -1.32 -4.71
N LYS A 122 19.34 -2.61 -4.48
CA LYS A 122 18.97 -3.16 -3.17
C LYS A 122 20.08 -2.98 -2.12
N MET A 123 21.36 -3.10 -2.51
CA MET A 123 22.47 -2.80 -1.62
C MET A 123 22.62 -1.30 -1.32
N CYS A 124 22.26 -0.43 -2.26
CA CYS A 124 22.21 1.01 -2.02
C CYS A 124 21.24 1.41 -0.90
N VAL A 125 20.12 0.67 -0.73
CA VAL A 125 19.22 0.84 0.41
C VAL A 125 19.93 0.55 1.74
N LYS A 126 20.70 -0.55 1.80
CA LYS A 126 21.44 -0.94 3.00
C LYS A 126 22.62 -0.02 3.32
N THR A 127 23.33 0.45 2.29
CA THR A 127 24.49 1.35 2.41
C THR A 127 24.13 2.84 2.40
N ARG A 128 22.83 3.17 2.28
CA ARG A 128 22.30 4.53 2.25
C ARG A 128 22.86 5.42 1.13
N ARG A 129 23.21 4.83 -0.02
CA ARG A 129 23.78 5.53 -1.19
C ARG A 129 22.73 5.78 -2.26
N VAL A 130 21.98 6.89 -2.13
CA VAL A 130 20.92 7.29 -3.08
C VAL A 130 21.48 7.70 -4.44
N ASP A 131 22.65 8.33 -4.47
CA ASP A 131 23.38 8.75 -5.67
C ASP A 131 23.62 7.58 -6.65
N VAL A 132 24.15 6.46 -6.12
CA VAL A 132 24.40 5.25 -6.90
C VAL A 132 23.09 4.57 -7.31
N ALA A 133 22.09 4.62 -6.44
CA ALA A 133 20.78 4.00 -6.70
C ALA A 133 20.07 4.63 -7.91
N GLU A 134 20.12 5.95 -8.07
CA GLU A 134 19.52 6.63 -9.23
C GLU A 134 20.12 6.12 -10.55
N VAL A 135 21.45 5.97 -10.58
CA VAL A 135 22.15 5.43 -11.75
C VAL A 135 21.77 3.96 -12.01
N CYS A 136 21.65 3.14 -10.96
CA CYS A 136 21.22 1.76 -11.07
C CYS A 136 19.83 1.66 -11.68
N LEU A 137 18.87 2.45 -11.18
CA LEU A 137 17.49 2.50 -11.69
C LEU A 137 17.44 2.95 -13.15
N GLY A 138 18.29 3.92 -13.54
CA GLY A 138 18.43 4.35 -14.93
C GLY A 138 18.91 3.22 -15.84
N ASN A 139 19.96 2.49 -15.42
CA ASN A 139 20.51 1.36 -16.19
C ASN A 139 19.55 0.15 -16.27
N MET A 140 18.68 -0.01 -15.27
CA MET A 140 17.60 -1.01 -15.30
C MET A 140 16.46 -0.62 -16.24
N GLY A 141 16.41 0.62 -16.72
CA GLY A 141 15.26 1.15 -17.44
C GLY A 141 14.03 1.41 -16.54
N HIS A 142 14.23 1.44 -15.22
CA HIS A 142 13.14 1.66 -14.26
C HIS A 142 12.86 3.17 -14.08
N VAL A 143 12.32 3.78 -15.14
CA VAL A 143 12.09 5.23 -15.23
C VAL A 143 11.26 5.77 -14.06
N ARG A 144 10.19 5.05 -13.67
CA ARG A 144 9.34 5.44 -12.56
C ARG A 144 10.13 5.53 -11.24
N GLY A 145 11.00 4.56 -10.98
CA GLY A 145 11.86 4.56 -9.79
C GLY A 145 12.87 5.71 -9.81
N ALA A 146 13.47 6.00 -10.96
CA ALA A 146 14.40 7.11 -11.09
C ALA A 146 13.71 8.47 -10.87
N VAL A 147 12.50 8.66 -11.38
CA VAL A 147 11.68 9.86 -11.12
C VAL A 147 11.32 9.96 -9.64
N ALA A 148 10.87 8.86 -9.01
CA ALA A 148 10.52 8.84 -7.59
C ALA A 148 11.72 9.19 -6.68
N VAL A 149 12.93 8.73 -7.02
CA VAL A 149 14.16 9.08 -6.27
C VAL A 149 14.52 10.57 -6.41
N ARG A 150 14.30 11.17 -7.58
CA ARG A 150 14.49 12.61 -7.78
C ARG A 150 13.47 13.44 -7.02
N GLU A 151 12.21 13.02 -7.02
CA GLU A 151 11.15 13.65 -6.22
C GLU A 151 11.43 13.50 -4.73
N ALA A 152 11.98 12.37 -4.30
CA ALA A 152 12.42 12.15 -2.92
C ALA A 152 13.55 13.09 -2.49
N ALA A 153 14.30 13.69 -3.41
CA ALA A 153 15.32 14.68 -3.06
C ALA A 153 14.74 15.94 -2.39
N ALA A 154 13.46 16.21 -2.55
CA ALA A 154 12.74 17.29 -1.87
C ALA A 154 12.43 16.97 -0.39
N GLU A 155 12.46 15.69 0.02
CA GLU A 155 12.25 15.30 1.40
C GLU A 155 13.45 15.68 2.28
N PRO A 156 13.22 16.30 3.45
CA PRO A 156 14.30 16.73 4.33
C PRO A 156 15.03 15.53 4.98
N GLU A 157 14.29 14.47 5.31
CA GLU A 157 14.80 13.32 6.06
C GLU A 157 15.55 12.33 5.14
N PRO A 158 16.83 12.06 5.35
CA PRO A 158 17.60 11.15 4.50
C PRO A 158 17.09 9.72 4.54
N GLU A 159 16.62 9.24 5.70
CA GLU A 159 16.01 7.92 5.87
C GLU A 159 14.72 7.79 5.05
N ALA A 160 13.91 8.87 4.98
CA ALA A 160 12.70 8.88 4.18
C ALA A 160 13.01 8.77 2.67
N ARG A 161 14.08 9.41 2.19
CA ARG A 161 14.53 9.25 0.80
C ARG A 161 14.92 7.82 0.47
N ILE A 162 15.64 7.17 1.39
CA ILE A 162 16.03 5.77 1.22
C ILE A 162 14.80 4.84 1.29
N ALA A 163 13.83 5.14 2.15
CA ALA A 163 12.58 4.38 2.22
C ALA A 163 11.80 4.48 0.90
N MET A 164 11.74 5.64 0.26
CA MET A 164 11.12 5.80 -1.06
C MET A 164 11.83 4.97 -2.14
N LEU A 165 13.15 4.89 -2.11
CA LEU A 165 13.92 3.99 -2.95
C LEU A 165 13.58 2.51 -2.67
N ALA A 166 13.51 2.12 -1.40
CA ALA A 166 13.18 0.77 -0.98
C ALA A 166 11.79 0.34 -1.49
N ILE A 167 10.81 1.24 -1.47
CA ILE A 167 9.46 1.00 -2.03
C ILE A 167 9.53 0.70 -3.52
N GLN A 168 10.32 1.45 -4.29
CA GLN A 168 10.47 1.23 -5.73
C GLN A 168 11.14 -0.10 -6.09
N LEU A 169 11.93 -0.64 -5.15
CA LEU A 169 12.58 -1.94 -5.28
C LEU A 169 11.77 -3.11 -4.67
N GLY A 170 10.55 -2.82 -4.17
CA GLY A 170 9.69 -3.82 -3.54
C GLY A 170 10.10 -4.24 -2.13
N LEU A 171 11.04 -3.51 -1.48
CA LEU A 171 11.52 -3.78 -0.12
C LEU A 171 10.62 -3.08 0.91
N VAL A 172 9.37 -3.53 1.01
CA VAL A 172 8.34 -2.87 1.84
C VAL A 172 8.69 -2.87 3.32
N ASP A 173 9.27 -3.97 3.84
CA ASP A 173 9.63 -4.09 5.25
C ASP A 173 10.82 -3.20 5.63
N ASP A 174 11.79 -3.04 4.72
CA ASP A 174 12.91 -2.12 4.92
C ASP A 174 12.42 -0.66 4.90
N ALA A 175 11.51 -0.32 3.99
CA ALA A 175 10.89 0.99 3.94
C ALA A 175 10.10 1.30 5.23
N ALA A 176 9.32 0.33 5.73
CA ALA A 176 8.56 0.50 6.98
C ALA A 176 9.50 0.74 8.18
N ARG A 177 10.61 0.00 8.27
CA ARG A 177 11.63 0.22 9.31
C ARG A 177 12.25 1.62 9.23
N LEU A 178 12.60 2.07 8.03
CA LEU A 178 13.18 3.39 7.81
C LEU A 178 12.21 4.51 8.19
N TYR A 179 10.94 4.44 7.77
CA TYR A 179 9.92 5.42 8.16
C TYR A 179 9.66 5.44 9.68
N THR A 180 9.74 4.27 10.33
CA THR A 180 9.62 4.20 11.79
C THR A 180 10.82 4.87 12.47
N GLN A 181 12.04 4.69 11.95
CA GLN A 181 13.26 5.29 12.50
C GLN A 181 13.26 6.83 12.40
N CYS A 182 12.78 7.38 11.29
CA CYS A 182 12.69 8.84 11.12
C CYS A 182 11.40 9.45 11.69
N GLY A 183 10.50 8.62 12.28
CA GLY A 183 9.26 9.13 12.89
C GLY A 183 8.21 9.64 11.89
N ARG A 184 8.36 9.34 10.58
CA ARG A 184 7.42 9.75 9.54
C ARG A 184 6.23 8.78 9.50
N HIS A 185 5.40 8.87 10.54
CA HIS A 185 4.20 8.03 10.66
C HIS A 185 3.18 8.27 9.55
N ASP A 186 3.17 9.47 8.97
CA ASP A 186 2.32 9.83 7.83
C ASP A 186 2.64 9.02 6.56
N LEU A 187 3.93 8.83 6.27
CA LEU A 187 4.40 8.04 5.13
C LEU A 187 4.28 6.54 5.41
N LEU A 188 4.55 6.13 6.65
CA LEU A 188 4.39 4.74 7.09
C LEU A 188 2.94 4.29 6.98
N LEU A 189 1.98 5.13 7.39
CA LEU A 189 0.56 4.84 7.28
C LEU A 189 0.15 4.61 5.82
N ARG A 190 0.57 5.52 4.93
CA ARG A 190 0.32 5.38 3.48
C ARG A 190 0.95 4.12 2.90
N LEU A 191 2.15 3.76 3.37
CA LEU A 191 2.82 2.54 2.94
C LEU A 191 2.02 1.30 3.34
N HIS A 192 1.56 1.21 4.59
CA HIS A 192 0.73 0.09 5.05
C HIS A 192 -0.60 0.01 4.30
N GLN A 193 -1.26 1.13 4.06
CA GLN A 193 -2.49 1.20 3.25
C GLN A 193 -2.25 0.70 1.82
N ALA A 194 -1.19 1.18 1.17
CA ALA A 194 -0.84 0.77 -0.19
C ALA A 194 -0.42 -0.70 -0.30
N ALA A 195 0.20 -1.25 0.76
CA ALA A 195 0.58 -2.65 0.86
C ALA A 195 -0.58 -3.57 1.29
N GLY A 196 -1.78 -3.03 1.56
CA GLY A 196 -2.92 -3.81 2.05
C GLY A 196 -2.78 -4.32 3.48
N ARG A 197 -1.82 -3.82 4.25
CA ARG A 197 -1.59 -4.19 5.65
C ARG A 197 -2.47 -3.35 6.58
N TRP A 198 -3.78 -3.58 6.50
CA TRP A 198 -4.76 -2.76 7.19
C TRP A 198 -4.70 -2.87 8.71
N SER A 199 -4.35 -4.05 9.25
CA SER A 199 -4.14 -4.25 10.69
C SER A 199 -3.07 -3.32 11.25
N ASP A 200 -1.93 -3.24 10.55
CA ASP A 200 -0.79 -2.42 10.95
C ASP A 200 -1.09 -0.94 10.77
N ALA A 201 -1.80 -0.59 9.68
CA ALA A 201 -2.24 0.79 9.40
C ALA A 201 -3.18 1.30 10.50
N LEU A 202 -4.18 0.51 10.90
CA LEU A 202 -5.14 0.87 11.95
C LEU A 202 -4.48 0.93 13.33
N ALA A 203 -3.56 0.00 13.64
CA ALA A 203 -2.79 0.04 14.89
C ALA A 203 -1.93 1.31 14.95
N LEU A 204 -1.20 1.61 13.88
CA LEU A 204 -0.38 2.82 13.79
C LEU A 204 -1.21 4.10 13.92
N ALA A 205 -2.36 4.18 13.22
CA ALA A 205 -3.25 5.33 13.30
C ALA A 205 -3.82 5.51 14.72
N ARG A 206 -4.18 4.41 15.40
CA ARG A 206 -4.69 4.44 16.78
C ARG A 206 -3.65 4.93 17.76
N ASP A 207 -2.40 4.50 17.62
CA ASP A 207 -1.34 4.75 18.58
C ASP A 207 -0.63 6.08 18.36
N LYS A 208 -0.40 6.46 17.10
CA LYS A 208 0.47 7.59 16.76
C LYS A 208 -0.22 8.72 16.01
N ASP A 209 -1.28 8.45 15.23
CA ASP A 209 -1.94 9.46 14.41
C ASP A 209 -3.47 9.35 14.48
N ARG A 210 -4.02 9.67 15.65
CA ARG A 210 -5.47 9.60 15.90
C ARG A 210 -6.29 10.52 15.00
N LEU A 211 -5.70 11.60 14.51
CA LEU A 211 -6.39 12.51 13.60
C LEU A 211 -6.74 11.83 12.26
N ARG A 212 -5.91 10.89 11.82
CA ARG A 212 -6.13 10.13 10.58
C ARG A 212 -6.88 8.81 10.80
N LEU A 213 -7.22 8.46 12.04
CA LEU A 213 -7.86 7.19 12.34
C LEU A 213 -9.18 7.01 11.58
N ALA A 214 -10.06 8.02 11.62
CA ALA A 214 -11.34 7.98 10.90
C ALA A 214 -11.15 7.85 9.38
N ALA A 215 -10.19 8.61 8.81
CA ALA A 215 -9.85 8.51 7.40
C ALA A 215 -9.27 7.12 7.04
N THR A 216 -8.48 6.52 7.93
CA THR A 216 -7.92 5.18 7.74
C THR A 216 -9.02 4.12 7.74
N TYR A 217 -9.99 4.21 8.67
CA TYR A 217 -11.17 3.33 8.68
C TYR A 217 -12.00 3.48 7.41
N HIS A 218 -12.16 4.71 6.92
CA HIS A 218 -12.89 4.98 5.68
C HIS A 218 -12.23 4.33 4.45
N GLU A 219 -10.91 4.45 4.32
CA GLU A 219 -10.17 3.79 3.23
C GLU A 219 -10.17 2.26 3.39
N TYR A 220 -10.11 1.75 4.61
CA TYR A 220 -10.26 0.32 4.89
C TYR A 220 -11.64 -0.20 4.48
N ALA A 221 -12.70 0.56 4.80
CA ALA A 221 -14.06 0.22 4.39
C ALA A 221 -14.21 0.14 2.86
N LYS A 222 -13.62 1.07 2.12
CA LYS A 222 -13.57 1.02 0.65
C LYS A 222 -12.84 -0.22 0.12
N HIS A 223 -11.77 -0.60 0.77
CA HIS A 223 -11.04 -1.82 0.41
C HIS A 223 -11.90 -3.06 0.63
N LEU A 224 -12.61 -3.16 1.77
CA LEU A 224 -13.53 -4.25 2.06
C LEU A 224 -14.71 -4.29 1.08
N GLU A 225 -15.25 -3.11 0.72
CA GLU A 225 -16.26 -2.98 -0.34
C GLU A 225 -15.75 -3.55 -1.68
N ALA A 226 -14.52 -3.22 -2.07
CA ALA A 226 -13.90 -3.74 -3.28
C ALA A 226 -13.65 -5.26 -3.23
N CYS A 227 -13.41 -5.82 -2.05
CA CYS A 227 -13.29 -7.26 -1.81
C CYS A 227 -14.63 -7.99 -1.72
N GLY A 228 -15.77 -7.26 -1.65
CA GLY A 228 -17.12 -7.82 -1.51
C GLY A 228 -17.51 -8.18 -0.08
N ASP A 229 -16.73 -7.83 0.92
CA ASP A 229 -17.07 -8.01 2.34
C ASP A 229 -17.96 -6.84 2.81
N LEU A 230 -19.26 -6.98 2.61
CA LEU A 230 -20.23 -5.93 2.96
C LEU A 230 -20.35 -5.73 4.47
N ALA A 231 -20.33 -6.80 5.25
CA ALA A 231 -20.46 -6.72 6.71
C ALA A 231 -19.25 -6.00 7.34
N GLY A 232 -18.04 -6.38 6.92
CA GLY A 232 -16.82 -5.71 7.34
C GLY A 232 -16.79 -4.25 6.92
N ALA A 233 -17.24 -3.94 5.69
CA ALA A 233 -17.29 -2.58 5.18
C ALA A 233 -18.24 -1.69 5.99
N ILE A 234 -19.43 -2.18 6.36
CA ILE A 234 -20.40 -1.46 7.19
C ILE A 234 -19.78 -1.12 8.55
N SER A 235 -19.21 -2.11 9.24
CA SER A 235 -18.56 -1.90 10.55
C SER A 235 -17.41 -0.90 10.48
N ALA A 236 -16.62 -0.93 9.39
CA ALA A 236 -15.53 0.02 9.18
C ALA A 236 -16.05 1.43 8.87
N TYR A 237 -17.14 1.59 8.09
CA TYR A 237 -17.80 2.88 7.86
C TYR A 237 -18.40 3.46 9.14
N GLU A 238 -18.94 2.62 10.03
CA GLU A 238 -19.42 3.05 11.36
C GLU A 238 -18.26 3.56 12.22
N SER A 239 -17.14 2.82 12.24
CA SER A 239 -15.94 3.24 12.97
C SER A 239 -15.33 4.52 12.42
N ALA A 240 -15.49 4.78 11.11
CA ALA A 240 -15.08 6.02 10.46
C ALA A 240 -16.05 7.19 10.71
N GLY A 241 -17.27 6.94 11.19
CA GLY A 241 -18.34 7.95 11.30
C GLY A 241 -18.91 8.39 9.94
N THR A 242 -18.69 7.62 8.87
CA THR A 242 -19.15 7.94 7.51
C THR A 242 -20.25 7.00 7.01
N HIS A 243 -20.81 6.21 7.91
CA HIS A 243 -21.84 5.20 7.64
C HIS A 243 -23.11 5.79 7.02
N VAL A 244 -23.52 6.98 7.46
CA VAL A 244 -24.75 7.66 7.01
C VAL A 244 -24.79 7.84 5.49
N ALA A 245 -23.65 8.22 4.90
CA ALA A 245 -23.56 8.43 3.45
C ALA A 245 -23.24 7.15 2.66
N ASN A 246 -22.43 6.24 3.25
CA ASN A 246 -21.84 5.13 2.50
C ASN A 246 -22.64 3.83 2.62
N VAL A 247 -23.21 3.51 3.79
CA VAL A 247 -23.95 2.25 4.00
C VAL A 247 -25.20 2.17 3.13
N PRO A 248 -26.05 3.23 3.03
CA PRO A 248 -27.20 3.16 2.12
C PRO A 248 -26.82 2.95 0.66
N ARG A 249 -25.77 3.66 0.19
CA ARG A 249 -25.23 3.49 -1.15
C ARG A 249 -24.76 2.05 -1.39
N LEU A 250 -24.03 1.50 -0.41
CA LEU A 250 -23.45 0.16 -0.49
C LEU A 250 -24.53 -0.91 -0.58
N LEU A 251 -25.48 -0.94 0.38
CA LEU A 251 -26.54 -1.94 0.43
C LEU A 251 -27.54 -1.80 -0.72
N TYR A 252 -27.86 -0.56 -1.12
CA TYR A 252 -28.69 -0.31 -2.29
C TYR A 252 -28.02 -0.80 -3.58
N GLY A 253 -26.73 -0.55 -3.75
CA GLY A 253 -25.95 -1.02 -4.90
C GLY A 253 -25.83 -2.55 -4.95
N ALA A 254 -25.84 -3.22 -3.79
CA ALA A 254 -25.86 -4.67 -3.67
C ALA A 254 -27.27 -5.29 -3.84
N GLY A 255 -28.32 -4.45 -3.92
CA GLY A 255 -29.71 -4.92 -4.04
C GLY A 255 -30.30 -5.47 -2.73
N GLN A 256 -29.65 -5.27 -1.60
CA GLN A 256 -30.04 -5.76 -0.28
C GLN A 256 -30.97 -4.79 0.45
N LEU A 257 -32.16 -4.53 -0.10
CA LEU A 257 -33.10 -3.54 0.44
C LEU A 257 -33.66 -3.95 1.80
N THR A 258 -33.84 -5.23 2.07
CA THR A 258 -34.32 -5.73 3.37
C THR A 258 -33.32 -5.50 4.48
N GLU A 259 -32.05 -5.71 4.21
CA GLU A 259 -30.96 -5.47 5.15
C GLU A 259 -30.75 -3.95 5.37
N LEU A 260 -30.89 -3.17 4.30
CA LEU A 260 -30.82 -1.71 4.38
C LEU A 260 -31.93 -1.16 5.27
N LYS A 261 -33.17 -1.63 5.11
CA LYS A 261 -34.29 -1.20 5.97
C LYS A 261 -34.03 -1.56 7.43
N ALA A 262 -33.61 -2.81 7.69
CA ALA A 262 -33.29 -3.27 9.04
C ALA A 262 -32.14 -2.44 9.66
N TYR A 263 -31.14 -2.08 8.86
CA TYR A 263 -30.05 -1.23 9.30
C TYR A 263 -30.52 0.18 9.68
N ILE A 264 -31.34 0.80 8.85
CA ILE A 264 -31.88 2.15 9.10
C ILE A 264 -32.76 2.16 10.36
N ASP A 265 -33.63 1.17 10.50
CA ASP A 265 -34.48 1.03 11.68
C ASP A 265 -33.67 0.81 12.97
N GLY A 266 -32.55 0.12 12.89
CA GLY A 266 -31.64 -0.11 14.02
C GLY A 266 -30.75 1.09 14.37
N ALA A 267 -30.33 1.87 13.38
CA ALA A 267 -29.39 2.98 13.57
C ALA A 267 -30.05 4.23 14.17
N ALA A 268 -31.38 4.40 14.04
CA ALA A 268 -32.17 5.53 14.54
C ALA A 268 -31.54 6.90 14.25
N HIS A 269 -31.08 7.13 13.03
CA HIS A 269 -30.40 8.36 12.62
C HIS A 269 -31.24 9.12 11.60
N ALA A 270 -31.52 10.40 11.87
CA ALA A 270 -32.42 11.21 11.06
C ALA A 270 -32.08 11.26 9.57
N ASP A 271 -30.79 11.38 9.21
CA ASP A 271 -30.39 11.44 7.81
C ASP A 271 -30.59 10.09 7.09
N LEU A 272 -30.49 8.97 7.80
CA LEU A 272 -30.79 7.65 7.26
C LEU A 272 -32.29 7.47 7.03
N ASP A 273 -33.13 7.94 7.97
CA ASP A 273 -34.58 7.96 7.81
C ASP A 273 -34.99 8.81 6.60
N VAL A 274 -34.38 9.99 6.42
CA VAL A 274 -34.59 10.85 5.23
C VAL A 274 -34.16 10.15 3.94
N TRP A 275 -33.06 9.42 3.98
CA TRP A 275 -32.59 8.69 2.82
C TRP A 275 -33.60 7.61 2.39
N TRP A 276 -34.10 6.81 3.36
CA TRP A 276 -35.10 5.78 3.10
C TRP A 276 -36.42 6.36 2.64
N ALA A 277 -36.88 7.45 3.29
CA ALA A 277 -38.08 8.16 2.88
C ALA A 277 -38.04 8.60 1.42
N LYS A 278 -36.88 9.15 0.97
CA LYS A 278 -36.68 9.54 -0.43
C LYS A 278 -36.72 8.34 -1.38
N LEU A 279 -36.17 7.20 -0.95
CA LEU A 279 -36.27 5.97 -1.74
C LEU A 279 -37.71 5.51 -1.87
N CYS A 280 -38.49 5.47 -0.76
CA CYS A 280 -39.91 5.12 -0.78
C CYS A 280 -40.72 6.11 -1.65
N GLU A 281 -40.45 7.40 -1.56
CA GLU A 281 -41.07 8.41 -2.43
C GLU A 281 -40.79 8.12 -3.91
N SER A 282 -39.57 7.74 -4.26
CA SER A 282 -39.17 7.43 -5.65
C SER A 282 -39.82 6.16 -6.19
N THR A 283 -40.20 5.23 -5.33
CA THR A 283 -40.86 3.97 -5.66
C THR A 283 -42.39 4.02 -5.55
N GLY A 284 -42.95 5.17 -5.12
CA GLY A 284 -44.38 5.40 -4.96
C GLY A 284 -44.98 4.95 -3.63
N GLY A 285 -44.14 4.57 -2.66
CA GLY A 285 -44.54 4.18 -1.30
C GLY A 285 -44.72 5.41 -0.38
N TYR A 286 -45.68 6.27 -0.71
CA TYR A 286 -45.84 7.60 -0.03
C TYR A 286 -46.18 7.48 1.46
N ASP A 287 -47.00 6.52 1.85
CA ASP A 287 -47.38 6.35 3.27
C ASP A 287 -46.17 5.95 4.11
N GLU A 288 -45.35 5.03 3.64
CA GLU A 288 -44.09 4.66 4.29
C GLU A 288 -43.11 5.84 4.31
N ALA A 289 -43.01 6.59 3.22
CA ALA A 289 -42.17 7.79 3.16
C ALA A 289 -42.58 8.83 4.23
N LEU A 290 -43.90 9.04 4.44
CA LEU A 290 -44.40 9.96 5.46
C LEU A 290 -44.03 9.53 6.87
N GLU A 291 -44.03 8.24 7.18
CA GLU A 291 -43.60 7.69 8.48
C GLU A 291 -42.13 8.00 8.76
N TYR A 292 -41.26 7.74 7.79
CA TYR A 292 -39.84 7.98 7.94
C TYR A 292 -39.49 9.46 7.97
N TYR A 293 -40.16 10.32 7.18
CA TYR A 293 -40.02 11.78 7.31
C TYR A 293 -40.52 12.29 8.68
N ALA A 294 -41.52 11.65 9.26
CA ALA A 294 -41.97 11.99 10.61
C ALA A 294 -40.93 11.63 11.67
N ARG A 295 -40.29 10.45 11.55
CA ARG A 295 -39.18 10.02 12.42
C ARG A 295 -37.99 10.97 12.34
N ALA A 296 -37.65 11.40 11.12
CA ALA A 296 -36.59 12.37 10.87
C ALA A 296 -36.91 13.81 11.27
N ASN A 297 -38.16 14.08 11.65
CA ASN A 297 -38.68 15.42 11.91
C ASN A 297 -38.59 16.41 10.74
N ASP A 298 -38.58 15.89 9.49
CA ASP A 298 -38.59 16.71 8.27
C ASP A 298 -40.01 17.05 7.86
N GLN A 299 -40.55 18.09 8.51
CA GLN A 299 -41.94 18.53 8.32
C GLN A 299 -42.17 19.10 6.91
N LEU A 300 -41.14 19.72 6.30
CA LEU A 300 -41.29 20.30 4.95
C LEU A 300 -41.41 19.17 3.88
N ALA A 301 -40.63 18.11 4.02
CA ALA A 301 -40.76 16.95 3.14
C ALA A 301 -42.12 16.27 3.31
N ARG A 302 -42.62 16.16 4.54
CA ARG A 302 -43.97 15.62 4.83
C ARG A 302 -45.06 16.44 4.15
N VAL A 303 -45.06 17.75 4.30
CA VAL A 303 -46.03 18.63 3.63
C VAL A 303 -45.97 18.48 2.12
N ARG A 304 -44.79 18.43 1.55
CA ARG A 304 -44.58 18.24 0.11
C ARG A 304 -45.23 16.95 -0.38
N VAL A 305 -44.97 15.80 0.29
CA VAL A 305 -45.54 14.52 -0.06
C VAL A 305 -47.06 14.49 0.11
N LEU A 306 -47.59 15.05 1.20
CA LEU A 306 -49.03 15.14 1.41
C LEU A 306 -49.73 15.99 0.34
N CYS A 307 -49.16 17.10 -0.07
CA CYS A 307 -49.66 17.89 -1.19
C CYS A 307 -49.64 17.12 -2.50
N PHE A 308 -48.61 16.35 -2.73
CA PHE A 308 -48.48 15.50 -3.91
C PHE A 308 -49.56 14.39 -3.94
N CYS A 309 -49.92 13.84 -2.78
CA CYS A 309 -50.97 12.84 -2.62
C CYS A 309 -52.38 13.40 -2.52
N ASP A 310 -52.55 14.71 -2.71
CA ASP A 310 -53.83 15.45 -2.61
C ASP A 310 -54.46 15.43 -1.21
N ARG A 311 -53.65 15.18 -0.15
CA ARG A 311 -54.06 15.18 1.28
C ARG A 311 -53.83 16.56 1.89
N LEU A 312 -54.60 17.53 1.42
CA LEU A 312 -54.40 18.95 1.77
C LEU A 312 -54.76 19.27 3.23
N ASP A 313 -55.73 18.58 3.81
CA ASP A 313 -56.15 18.81 5.21
C ASP A 313 -55.00 18.41 6.18
N ASP A 314 -54.37 17.25 5.95
CA ASP A 314 -53.22 16.77 6.74
C ASP A 314 -52.01 17.70 6.58
N ALA A 315 -51.78 18.20 5.36
CA ALA A 315 -50.72 19.18 5.10
C ALA A 315 -50.94 20.51 5.84
N ALA A 316 -52.18 21.00 5.87
CA ALA A 316 -52.55 22.22 6.57
C ALA A 316 -52.39 22.08 8.09
N GLU A 317 -52.70 20.93 8.67
CA GLU A 317 -52.46 20.62 10.07
C GLU A 317 -50.98 20.73 10.44
N ILE A 318 -50.10 20.08 9.65
CA ILE A 318 -48.65 20.17 9.89
C ILE A 318 -48.14 21.61 9.76
N LEU A 319 -48.58 22.35 8.74
CA LEU A 319 -48.18 23.74 8.54
C LEU A 319 -48.62 24.63 9.72
N SER A 320 -49.78 24.36 10.31
CA SER A 320 -50.22 25.10 11.50
C SER A 320 -49.33 24.88 12.71
N LEU A 321 -48.74 23.68 12.85
CA LEU A 321 -47.82 23.35 13.92
C LEU A 321 -46.40 23.95 13.72
N ILE A 322 -45.99 24.22 12.49
CA ILE A 322 -44.68 24.84 12.17
C ILE A 322 -44.73 26.35 12.46
N HIS A 323 -45.87 26.98 12.35
CA HIS A 323 -46.04 28.44 12.51
C HIS A 323 -46.25 28.90 13.96
N ILE A 324 -46.21 28.00 14.92
CA ILE A 324 -46.21 28.35 16.34
C ILE A 324 -44.80 28.40 16.88
#